data_4408fc399dadf981ebfd74904bafa47b
#
_entry.id   4408fc399dadf981ebfd74904bafa47b
#
_cell.length_a   1.000
_cell.length_b   1.000
_cell.length_c   1.000
_cell.angle_alpha   90.00
_cell.angle_beta   90.00
_cell.angle_gamma   90.00
#
_symmetry.space_group_name_H-M   'P 1'
#
loop_
_entity.id
_entity.type
_entity.pdbx_description
1 polymer ?
#
loop_
_entity_poly.entity_id
_entity_poly.type
_entity_poly.pdbx_seq_one_letter_code
_entity_poly.pdbx_strand_id
1 'polypeptide(L)'
;MTHAERHEGVLMTGRNGADGTKAFYIEIEARPDKAEEVRVMLRDILGCVEGEPETGPWYGVQFGPTTFAIFEVFPSIAGRQAHVDGGGGDIFRDIERMNDILAAPAHVHRLDVLFSKQIFTAAG
;
A
#
# COMPACT_ATOMS: atom_id res chain seq x y z
N MET A 1 -2.28 11.23 31.63
CA MET A 1 -1.52 10.81 30.46
C MET A 1 -2.45 10.42 29.32
N THR A 2 -2.14 10.87 28.14
CA THR A 2 -2.96 10.57 26.99
C THR A 2 -2.38 9.37 26.26
N HIS A 3 -3.15 8.33 26.11
CA HIS A 3 -2.76 7.22 25.27
C HIS A 3 -3.01 7.57 23.81
N ALA A 4 -2.11 7.12 22.94
CA ALA A 4 -2.37 7.20 21.52
C ALA A 4 -3.65 6.42 21.23
N GLU A 5 -4.58 7.04 20.51
CA GLU A 5 -5.82 6.41 20.14
C GLU A 5 -5.54 5.23 19.22
N ARG A 6 -6.17 4.10 19.51
CA ARG A 6 -6.00 2.91 18.67
C ARG A 6 -6.95 2.98 17.49
N HIS A 7 -6.53 2.38 16.40
CA HIS A 7 -7.32 2.28 15.18
C HIS A 7 -7.21 0.88 14.60
N GLU A 8 -8.00 0.59 13.60
CA GLU A 8 -8.09 -0.75 13.00
C GLU A 8 -6.94 -1.09 12.04
N GLY A 9 -5.98 -0.21 11.88
CA GLY A 9 -4.79 -0.41 11.07
C GLY A 9 -4.99 -0.12 9.59
N VAL A 10 -6.09 -0.54 9.01
CA VAL A 10 -6.38 -0.36 7.58
C VAL A 10 -7.85 0.04 7.43
N LEU A 11 -8.09 1.00 6.56
CA LEU A 11 -9.41 1.37 6.08
C LEU A 11 -9.41 1.12 4.57
N MET A 12 -10.36 0.33 4.09
CA MET A 12 -10.43 0.02 2.66
C MET A 12 -11.70 0.62 2.06
N THR A 13 -11.55 1.39 0.99
CA THR A 13 -12.66 2.02 0.28
C THR A 13 -12.59 1.69 -1.21
N GLY A 14 -13.64 2.07 -1.95
CA GLY A 14 -13.76 1.71 -3.34
C GLY A 14 -14.35 0.31 -3.50
N ARG A 15 -14.37 -0.17 -4.73
CA ARG A 15 -14.99 -1.46 -5.08
C ARG A 15 -14.15 -2.16 -6.14
N ASN A 16 -14.44 -3.43 -6.36
CA ASN A 16 -13.72 -4.19 -7.39
C ASN A 16 -14.08 -3.74 -8.81
N GLY A 17 -15.33 -3.34 -9.04
CA GLY A 17 -15.77 -2.96 -10.38
C GLY A 17 -15.75 -4.13 -11.36
N ALA A 18 -15.72 -3.82 -12.65
CA ALA A 18 -15.55 -4.83 -13.69
C ALA A 18 -14.10 -5.31 -13.72
N ASP A 19 -13.87 -6.52 -14.23
CA ASP A 19 -12.51 -7.02 -14.35
C ASP A 19 -11.69 -6.17 -15.33
N GLY A 20 -10.38 -6.15 -15.13
CA GLY A 20 -9.46 -5.33 -15.89
C GLY A 20 -8.29 -4.92 -15.02
N THR A 21 -7.50 -3.97 -15.50
CA THR A 21 -6.34 -3.48 -14.75
C THR A 21 -6.80 -2.74 -13.50
N LYS A 22 -6.25 -3.14 -12.37
CA LYS A 22 -6.63 -2.63 -11.06
C LYS A 22 -5.45 -1.98 -10.37
N ALA A 23 -5.73 -1.16 -9.37
CA ALA A 23 -4.68 -0.55 -8.58
C ALA A 23 -5.12 -0.38 -7.14
N PHE A 24 -4.13 -0.21 -6.27
CA PHE A 24 -4.32 0.37 -4.94
C PHE A 24 -3.60 1.71 -4.90
N TYR A 25 -4.23 2.69 -4.28
CA TYR A 25 -3.59 3.89 -3.80
C TYR A 25 -3.75 3.89 -2.29
N ILE A 26 -2.64 3.93 -1.56
CA ILE A 26 -2.65 3.78 -0.10
C ILE A 26 -2.04 5.02 0.51
N GLU A 27 -2.84 5.75 1.28
CA GLU A 27 -2.37 6.93 2.02
C GLU A 27 -1.94 6.51 3.41
N ILE A 28 -0.77 6.99 3.83
CA ILE A 28 -0.15 6.58 5.09
C ILE A 28 0.34 7.82 5.82
N GLU A 29 -0.17 8.03 7.04
CA GLU A 29 0.26 9.13 7.88
C GLU A 29 1.01 8.55 9.08
N ALA A 30 2.30 8.86 9.18
CA ALA A 30 3.11 8.43 10.31
C ALA A 30 2.79 9.26 11.56
N ARG A 31 2.94 8.65 12.73
CA ARG A 31 2.98 9.43 13.96
C ARG A 31 4.19 10.38 13.90
N PRO A 32 4.16 11.51 14.64
CA PRO A 32 5.16 12.58 14.46
C PRO A 32 6.62 12.16 14.52
N ASP A 33 6.96 11.15 15.28
CA ASP A 33 8.35 10.69 15.45
C ASP A 33 8.60 9.32 14.82
N LYS A 34 7.71 8.86 13.94
CA LYS A 34 7.76 7.51 13.37
C LYS A 34 7.96 7.47 11.86
N ALA A 35 8.35 8.59 11.25
CA ALA A 35 8.52 8.65 9.80
C ALA A 35 9.56 7.62 9.30
N GLU A 36 10.65 7.43 10.04
CA GLU A 36 11.68 6.48 9.64
C GLU A 36 11.16 5.04 9.71
N GLU A 37 10.38 4.73 10.74
CA GLU A 37 9.77 3.40 10.86
C GLU A 37 8.78 3.12 9.72
N VAL A 38 8.11 4.16 9.22
CA VAL A 38 7.25 4.00 8.03
C VAL A 38 8.11 3.72 6.80
N ARG A 39 9.25 4.40 6.64
CA ARG A 39 10.16 4.10 5.52
C ARG A 39 10.65 2.66 5.56
N VAL A 40 10.97 2.17 6.77
CA VAL A 40 11.37 0.76 6.93
C VAL A 40 10.23 -0.17 6.53
N MET A 41 9.00 0.14 6.95
CA MET A 41 7.84 -0.64 6.55
C MET A 41 7.66 -0.67 5.03
N LEU A 42 7.81 0.47 4.36
CA LEU A 42 7.72 0.54 2.89
C LEU A 42 8.80 -0.34 2.23
N ARG A 43 10.00 -0.35 2.78
CA ARG A 43 11.09 -1.21 2.27
C ARG A 43 10.75 -2.68 2.45
N ASP A 44 10.15 -3.04 3.59
CA ASP A 44 9.71 -4.41 3.85
C ASP A 44 8.65 -4.84 2.85
N ILE A 45 7.70 -3.94 2.55
CA ILE A 45 6.65 -4.22 1.55
C ILE A 45 7.28 -4.42 0.17
N LEU A 46 8.22 -3.56 -0.22
CA LEU A 46 8.92 -3.74 -1.50
C LEU A 46 9.56 -5.11 -1.59
N GLY A 47 10.21 -5.55 -0.52
CA GLY A 47 10.82 -6.88 -0.48
C GLY A 47 9.80 -8.00 -0.74
N CYS A 48 8.57 -7.83 -0.26
CA CYS A 48 7.51 -8.80 -0.51
C CYS A 48 7.03 -8.75 -1.96
N VAL A 49 6.78 -7.54 -2.50
CA VAL A 49 6.21 -7.42 -3.84
C VAL A 49 7.20 -7.79 -4.94
N GLU A 50 8.49 -7.68 -4.69
CA GLU A 50 9.50 -8.09 -5.66
C GLU A 50 9.39 -9.55 -6.06
N GLY A 51 8.85 -10.38 -5.17
CA GLY A 51 8.62 -11.79 -5.43
C GLY A 51 7.22 -12.12 -5.95
N GLU A 52 6.37 -11.12 -6.19
CA GLU A 52 4.98 -11.33 -6.59
C GLU A 52 4.79 -11.12 -8.08
N PRO A 53 4.56 -12.19 -8.87
CA PRO A 53 4.46 -12.06 -10.33
C PRO A 53 3.22 -11.29 -10.78
N GLU A 54 2.18 -11.23 -9.94
CA GLU A 54 0.92 -10.54 -10.28
C GLU A 54 0.88 -9.09 -9.80
N THR A 55 1.95 -8.58 -9.21
CA THR A 55 2.07 -7.17 -8.85
C THR A 55 2.88 -6.47 -9.95
N GLY A 56 2.26 -5.49 -10.59
CA GLY A 56 2.92 -4.66 -11.60
C GLY A 56 3.74 -3.54 -10.95
N PRO A 57 3.77 -2.35 -11.56
CA PRO A 57 4.51 -1.23 -10.99
C PRO A 57 4.10 -0.96 -9.54
N TRP A 58 5.08 -0.71 -8.69
CA TRP A 58 4.89 -0.40 -7.28
C TRP A 58 5.75 0.79 -6.93
N TYR A 59 5.15 1.81 -6.32
CA TYR A 59 5.88 3.00 -5.90
C TYR A 59 5.53 3.31 -4.44
N GLY A 60 6.56 3.45 -3.60
CA GLY A 60 6.42 4.05 -2.29
C GLY A 60 6.90 5.48 -2.39
N VAL A 61 6.10 6.45 -1.95
CA VAL A 61 6.40 7.85 -2.09
C VAL A 61 6.23 8.58 -0.77
N GLN A 62 6.92 9.72 -0.64
CA GLN A 62 6.80 10.61 0.50
C GLN A 62 6.51 12.01 -0.03
N PHE A 63 5.49 12.65 0.51
CA PHE A 63 5.12 14.00 0.08
C PHE A 63 4.91 14.98 1.24
N GLY A 64 5.45 14.64 2.39
CA GLY A 64 5.50 15.51 3.57
C GLY A 64 6.41 14.88 4.61
N PRO A 65 6.71 15.56 5.72
CA PRO A 65 7.60 15.00 6.74
C PRO A 65 7.11 13.69 7.32
N THR A 66 5.79 13.50 7.39
CA THR A 66 5.17 12.30 7.97
C THR A 66 4.15 11.65 7.04
N THR A 67 4.02 12.11 5.80
CA THR A 67 2.97 11.66 4.89
C THR A 67 3.55 10.88 3.72
N PHE A 68 3.05 9.68 3.53
CA PHE A 68 3.54 8.73 2.54
C PHE A 68 2.38 8.14 1.77
N ALA A 69 2.69 7.52 0.65
CA ALA A 69 1.69 6.77 -0.10
C ALA A 69 2.34 5.62 -0.85
N ILE A 70 1.51 4.66 -1.22
CA ILE A 70 1.87 3.59 -2.14
C ILE A 70 0.92 3.65 -3.32
N PHE A 71 1.45 3.49 -4.52
CA PHE A 71 0.65 3.25 -5.71
C PHE A 71 1.14 1.97 -6.35
N GLU A 72 0.22 1.02 -6.58
CA GLU A 72 0.58 -0.29 -7.13
C GLU A 72 -0.51 -0.78 -8.07
N VAL A 73 -0.10 -1.51 -9.11
CA VAL A 73 -0.98 -1.89 -10.22
C VAL A 73 -1.00 -3.41 -10.38
N PHE A 74 -2.15 -3.95 -10.74
CA PHE A 74 -2.38 -5.38 -10.89
C PHE A 74 -3.11 -5.65 -12.20
N PRO A 75 -2.88 -6.81 -12.83
CA PRO A 75 -3.51 -7.11 -14.12
C PRO A 75 -5.00 -7.41 -14.01
N SER A 76 -5.49 -7.75 -12.82
CA SER A 76 -6.87 -8.20 -12.63
C SER A 76 -7.29 -8.09 -11.19
N ILE A 77 -8.59 -8.31 -10.93
CA ILE A 77 -9.10 -8.44 -9.56
C ILE A 77 -8.40 -9.59 -8.84
N ALA A 78 -8.24 -10.73 -9.52
CA ALA A 78 -7.58 -11.89 -8.92
C ALA A 78 -6.12 -11.60 -8.56
N GLY A 79 -5.40 -10.88 -9.43
CA GLY A 79 -4.02 -10.49 -9.17
C GLY A 79 -3.91 -9.57 -7.96
N ARG A 80 -4.83 -8.62 -7.84
CA ARG A 80 -4.88 -7.73 -6.68
C ARG A 80 -5.18 -8.51 -5.40
N GLN A 81 -6.11 -9.46 -5.47
CA GLN A 81 -6.45 -10.28 -4.30
C GLN A 81 -5.27 -11.16 -3.89
N ALA A 82 -4.53 -11.70 -4.85
CA ALA A 82 -3.32 -12.48 -4.55
C ALA A 82 -2.31 -11.66 -3.76
N HIS A 83 -2.14 -10.38 -4.11
CA HIS A 83 -1.27 -9.46 -3.36
C HIS A 83 -1.77 -9.27 -1.92
N VAL A 84 -3.07 -9.07 -1.73
CA VAL A 84 -3.67 -8.90 -0.40
C VAL A 84 -3.41 -10.14 0.46
N ASP A 85 -3.51 -11.32 -0.14
CA ASP A 85 -3.31 -12.58 0.59
C ASP A 85 -1.84 -12.90 0.83
N GLY A 86 -0.92 -12.15 0.23
CA GLY A 86 0.52 -12.38 0.34
C GLY A 86 1.19 -11.60 1.46
N GLY A 87 2.53 -11.53 1.39
CA GLY A 87 3.35 -10.92 2.43
C GLY A 87 3.13 -9.43 2.62
N GLY A 88 2.85 -8.69 1.53
CA GLY A 88 2.51 -7.26 1.64
C GLY A 88 1.25 -7.05 2.45
N GLY A 89 0.23 -7.87 2.22
CA GLY A 89 -0.99 -7.84 3.01
C GLY A 89 -0.74 -8.21 4.47
N ASP A 90 0.14 -9.17 4.71
CA ASP A 90 0.50 -9.57 6.09
C ASP A 90 1.07 -8.39 6.87
N ILE A 91 1.88 -7.55 6.24
CA ILE A 91 2.44 -6.36 6.90
C ILE A 91 1.33 -5.45 7.37
N PHE A 92 0.33 -5.21 6.52
CA PHE A 92 -0.81 -4.35 6.89
C PHE A 92 -1.74 -5.00 7.92
N ARG A 93 -1.73 -6.32 8.04
CA ARG A 93 -2.52 -7.03 9.06
C ARG A 93 -1.86 -7.04 10.43
N ASP A 94 -0.62 -6.59 10.54
CA ASP A 94 0.06 -6.45 11.83
C ASP A 94 -0.48 -5.20 12.53
N ILE A 95 -1.58 -5.38 13.23
CA ILE A 95 -2.33 -4.30 13.87
C ILE A 95 -1.49 -3.56 14.91
N GLU A 96 -0.62 -4.26 15.61
CA GLU A 96 0.23 -3.63 16.63
C GLU A 96 1.24 -2.70 15.99
N ARG A 97 1.88 -3.12 14.90
CA ARG A 97 2.82 -2.28 14.16
C ARG A 97 2.09 -1.07 13.58
N MET A 98 0.91 -1.27 12.99
CA MET A 98 0.14 -0.17 12.41
C MET A 98 -0.20 0.88 13.47
N ASN A 99 -0.59 0.44 14.66
CA ASN A 99 -0.90 1.37 15.75
C ASN A 99 0.33 2.05 16.32
N ASP A 100 1.48 1.38 16.31
CA ASP A 100 2.72 1.95 16.81
C ASP A 100 3.23 3.09 15.92
N ILE A 101 3.18 2.92 14.61
CA ILE A 101 3.85 3.85 13.70
C ILE A 101 2.91 4.78 12.94
N LEU A 102 1.61 4.45 12.81
CA LEU A 102 0.66 5.26 12.04
C LEU A 102 -0.26 6.05 12.94
N ALA A 103 -0.50 7.31 12.58
CA ALA A 103 -1.41 8.20 13.29
C ALA A 103 -2.88 7.87 13.02
N ALA A 104 -3.16 7.18 11.91
CA ALA A 104 -4.50 6.81 11.47
C ALA A 104 -4.38 5.52 10.67
N PRO A 105 -5.50 4.82 10.41
CA PRO A 105 -5.45 3.64 9.55
C PRO A 105 -4.86 3.97 8.18
N ALA A 106 -4.06 3.06 7.63
CA ALA A 106 -3.64 3.18 6.24
C ALA A 106 -4.90 3.13 5.37
N HIS A 107 -5.11 4.15 4.55
CA HIS A 107 -6.32 4.25 3.74
C HIS A 107 -6.07 3.67 2.36
N VAL A 108 -6.59 2.48 2.14
CA VAL A 108 -6.44 1.74 0.89
C VAL A 108 -7.62 2.06 -0.02
N HIS A 109 -7.34 2.72 -1.14
CA HIS A 109 -8.34 3.01 -2.16
C HIS A 109 -8.24 1.95 -3.25
N ARG A 110 -9.34 1.25 -3.53
CA ARG A 110 -9.42 0.33 -4.66
C ARG A 110 -9.76 1.14 -5.91
N LEU A 111 -8.95 1.01 -6.93
CA LEU A 111 -9.04 1.82 -8.14
C LEU A 111 -9.12 0.95 -9.39
N ASP A 112 -9.83 1.46 -10.40
CA ASP A 112 -9.72 0.98 -11.76
C ASP A 112 -8.69 1.82 -12.49
N VAL A 113 -7.80 1.17 -13.26
CA VAL A 113 -6.89 1.89 -14.14
C VAL A 113 -7.61 2.05 -15.48
N LEU A 114 -7.95 3.27 -15.82
CA LEU A 114 -8.69 3.57 -17.06
C LEU A 114 -7.77 3.71 -18.25
N PHE A 115 -6.63 4.38 -18.06
CA PHE A 115 -5.66 4.65 -19.12
C PHE A 115 -4.28 4.55 -18.53
N SER A 116 -3.33 4.05 -19.29
CA SER A 116 -1.95 4.00 -18.86
C SER A 116 -1.02 4.18 -20.04
N LYS A 117 0.15 4.72 -19.75
CA LYS A 117 1.25 4.74 -20.69
C LYS A 117 2.38 3.93 -20.07
N GLN A 118 2.89 2.99 -20.82
CA GLN A 118 4.08 2.28 -20.39
C GLN A 118 5.27 3.20 -20.62
N ILE A 119 5.84 3.70 -19.53
CA ILE A 119 6.88 4.75 -19.60
C ILE A 119 8.19 4.16 -20.07
N PHE A 120 8.55 3.00 -19.54
CA PHE A 120 9.79 2.32 -19.87
C PHE A 120 9.48 0.89 -20.26
N THR A 121 9.96 0.49 -21.42
CA THR A 121 9.92 -0.92 -21.79
C THR A 121 11.28 -1.51 -21.47
N ALA A 122 11.29 -2.73 -20.92
CA ALA A 122 12.54 -3.46 -20.82
C ALA A 122 13.13 -3.55 -22.22
N ALA A 123 14.42 -3.24 -22.35
CA ALA A 123 15.09 -3.46 -23.61
C ALA A 123 14.97 -4.94 -23.92
N GLY A 124 14.35 -5.22 -25.02
CA GLY A 124 14.08 -6.58 -25.44
C GLY A 124 15.35 -7.31 -25.77
#